data_61a7f9630604808f5715bbfcf60b47a8
#
_entry.id   61a7f9630604808f5715bbfcf60b47a8
#
_cell.length_a   1.000
_cell.length_b   1.000
_cell.length_c   1.000
_cell.angle_alpha   90.00
_cell.angle_beta   90.00
_cell.angle_gamma   90.00
#
_symmetry.space_group_name_H-M   'P 1'
#
loop_
_entity.id
_entity.type
_entity.pdbx_description
1 polymer ?
#
loop_
_entity_poly.entity_id
_entity_poly.type
_entity_poly.pdbx_seq_one_letter_code
_entity_poly.pdbx_strand_id
1 'polypeptide(L)'
;MKRRLLIDGDIIAYKASTMAEHSIKWEDSTVWTLHADENHGKYLALSEIEDLKENLKGDSITIALTDGVNFRKDILPSYKDNRKEKRKPLILGAIRKWLIDEYDAIIYPNLEADDVLGILATQPQKKEERIVCSLDKDLRQIPGKLSQDGRTIQKLSKRDCDHWHMIQTLTGDSVDGFSGCPKIGKVTAQKILKDKKLPLKEQWKLVVKAYAKEGLLEHDAFQQAQVARILRHGEYNKKTGEVTRWQI
;
A
#
# COMPACT_ATOMS: atom_id res chain seq x y z
N MET A 1 24.15 7.25 -11.06
CA MET A 1 23.59 6.13 -10.26
C MET A 1 22.29 5.73 -10.97
N LYS A 2 22.12 4.45 -11.30
CA LYS A 2 20.88 4.00 -11.97
C LYS A 2 19.67 4.21 -11.05
N ARG A 3 18.55 4.63 -11.63
CA ARG A 3 17.30 4.88 -10.92
C ARG A 3 16.28 3.79 -11.25
N ARG A 4 15.80 3.08 -10.24
CA ARG A 4 14.74 2.09 -10.36
C ARG A 4 13.45 2.61 -9.74
N LEU A 5 12.38 2.54 -10.49
CA LEU A 5 11.04 2.83 -10.00
C LEU A 5 10.41 1.52 -9.48
N LEU A 6 9.93 1.57 -8.24
CA LEU A 6 9.18 0.49 -7.61
C LEU A 6 7.70 0.88 -7.67
N ILE A 7 6.96 0.28 -8.58
CA ILE A 7 5.62 0.71 -8.96
C ILE A 7 4.58 -0.20 -8.29
N ASP A 8 3.56 0.42 -7.72
CA ASP A 8 2.36 -0.24 -7.23
C ASP A 8 1.50 -0.69 -8.42
N GLY A 9 1.60 -1.97 -8.76
CA GLY A 9 0.91 -2.56 -9.91
C GLY A 9 -0.60 -2.70 -9.68
N ASP A 10 -1.06 -2.80 -8.44
CA ASP A 10 -2.49 -2.89 -8.15
C ASP A 10 -3.21 -1.59 -8.46
N ILE A 11 -2.60 -0.46 -8.13
CA ILE A 11 -3.15 0.87 -8.47
C ILE A 11 -3.16 1.05 -9.99
N ILE A 12 -2.06 0.72 -10.69
CA ILE A 12 -2.01 0.79 -12.16
C ILE A 12 -3.12 -0.08 -12.77
N ALA A 13 -3.19 -1.35 -12.36
CA ALA A 13 -4.17 -2.29 -12.90
C ALA A 13 -5.62 -1.85 -12.63
N TYR A 14 -5.91 -1.40 -11.40
CA TYR A 14 -7.25 -0.97 -11.03
C TYR A 14 -7.67 0.28 -11.80
N LYS A 15 -6.81 1.28 -11.88
CA LYS A 15 -7.06 2.54 -12.59
C LYS A 15 -7.28 2.31 -14.08
N ALA A 16 -6.37 1.60 -14.74
CA ALA A 16 -6.47 1.28 -16.18
C ALA A 16 -7.75 0.49 -16.48
N SER A 17 -8.06 -0.51 -15.63
CA SER A 17 -9.28 -1.31 -15.82
C SER A 17 -10.56 -0.49 -15.63
N THR A 18 -10.59 0.42 -14.65
CA THR A 18 -11.75 1.29 -14.41
C THR A 18 -11.93 2.30 -15.55
N MET A 19 -10.83 2.88 -16.05
CA MET A 19 -10.88 3.84 -17.15
C MET A 19 -11.26 3.21 -18.49
N ALA A 20 -11.00 1.91 -18.68
CA ALA A 20 -11.40 1.17 -19.87
C ALA A 20 -12.88 0.76 -19.85
N GLU A 21 -13.58 0.88 -18.71
CA GLU A 21 -15.01 0.56 -18.61
C GLU A 21 -15.88 1.65 -19.21
N HIS A 22 -16.88 1.23 -19.97
CA HIS A 22 -17.93 2.10 -20.50
C HIS A 22 -19.28 1.40 -20.48
N SER A 23 -20.33 2.16 -20.21
CA SER A 23 -21.71 1.66 -20.22
C SER A 23 -22.34 1.84 -21.59
N ILE A 24 -22.97 0.80 -22.12
CA ILE A 24 -23.74 0.84 -23.34
C ILE A 24 -25.21 0.71 -22.98
N LYS A 25 -26.03 1.68 -23.40
CA LYS A 25 -27.49 1.60 -23.37
C LYS A 25 -27.96 0.96 -24.65
N TRP A 26 -28.76 -0.12 -24.54
CA TRP A 26 -29.38 -0.74 -25.70
C TRP A 26 -30.56 0.09 -26.15
N GLU A 27 -30.63 0.29 -27.47
CA GLU A 27 -31.76 1.05 -28.10
C GLU A 27 -33.09 0.41 -27.68
N ASP A 28 -34.08 1.29 -27.42
CA ASP A 28 -35.46 0.95 -27.05
C ASP A 28 -35.63 0.08 -25.78
N SER A 29 -34.60 0.01 -24.93
CA SER A 29 -34.64 -0.75 -23.68
C SER A 29 -34.19 0.06 -22.45
N THR A 30 -34.56 -0.45 -21.27
CA THR A 30 -34.02 0.04 -19.97
C THR A 30 -32.73 -0.67 -19.61
N VAL A 31 -32.21 -1.53 -20.47
CA VAL A 31 -31.03 -2.37 -20.20
C VAL A 31 -29.76 -1.59 -20.49
N TRP A 32 -28.88 -1.60 -19.53
CA TRP A 32 -27.51 -1.13 -19.64
C TRP A 32 -26.55 -2.30 -19.45
N THR A 33 -25.54 -2.38 -20.29
CA THR A 33 -24.44 -3.33 -20.12
C THR A 33 -23.14 -2.59 -19.92
N LEU A 34 -22.27 -3.14 -19.08
CA LEU A 34 -20.94 -2.60 -18.86
C LEU A 34 -19.93 -3.39 -19.70
N HIS A 35 -19.10 -2.70 -20.44
CA HIS A 35 -18.08 -3.24 -21.30
C HIS A 35 -16.72 -2.69 -20.94
N ALA A 36 -15.67 -3.45 -21.24
CA ALA A 36 -14.29 -2.99 -21.17
C ALA A 36 -13.45 -3.73 -22.23
N ASP A 37 -12.58 -3.02 -22.90
CA ASP A 37 -11.63 -3.56 -23.87
C ASP A 37 -10.26 -3.78 -23.19
N GLU A 38 -9.75 -5.01 -23.28
CA GLU A 38 -8.47 -5.36 -22.66
C GLU A 38 -7.28 -4.64 -23.29
N ASN A 39 -7.29 -4.42 -24.61
CA ASN A 39 -6.19 -3.74 -25.29
C ASN A 39 -6.17 -2.25 -24.92
N HIS A 40 -7.35 -1.64 -24.81
CA HIS A 40 -7.47 -0.29 -24.27
C HIS A 40 -6.96 -0.21 -22.82
N GLY A 41 -7.34 -1.16 -21.95
CA GLY A 41 -6.82 -1.24 -20.58
C GLY A 41 -5.30 -1.41 -20.52
N LYS A 42 -4.73 -2.28 -21.36
CA LYS A 42 -3.26 -2.45 -21.48
C LYS A 42 -2.57 -1.18 -21.95
N TYR A 43 -3.14 -0.49 -22.94
CA TYR A 43 -2.63 0.80 -23.42
C TYR A 43 -2.59 1.85 -22.32
N LEU A 44 -3.68 1.97 -21.54
CA LEU A 44 -3.74 2.91 -20.41
C LEU A 44 -2.71 2.58 -19.32
N ALA A 45 -2.53 1.30 -18.99
CA ALA A 45 -1.54 0.87 -18.02
C ALA A 45 -0.10 1.15 -18.52
N LEU A 46 0.18 0.84 -19.80
CA LEU A 46 1.46 1.13 -20.44
C LEU A 46 1.76 2.63 -20.42
N SER A 47 0.80 3.46 -20.82
CA SER A 47 0.96 4.92 -20.85
C SER A 47 1.32 5.45 -19.45
N GLU A 48 0.65 4.99 -18.39
CA GLU A 48 0.97 5.43 -17.03
C GLU A 48 2.37 4.98 -16.58
N ILE A 49 2.80 3.77 -16.93
CA ILE A 49 4.14 3.26 -16.62
C ILE A 49 5.22 4.11 -17.35
N GLU A 50 5.02 4.40 -18.62
CA GLU A 50 5.97 5.21 -19.41
C GLU A 50 5.99 6.67 -18.91
N ASP A 51 4.83 7.26 -18.56
CA ASP A 51 4.76 8.58 -17.93
C ASP A 51 5.56 8.64 -16.61
N LEU A 52 5.45 7.61 -15.78
CA LEU A 52 6.26 7.51 -14.55
C LEU A 52 7.75 7.44 -14.85
N LYS A 53 8.16 6.65 -15.86
CA LYS A 53 9.56 6.52 -16.27
C LYS A 53 10.12 7.83 -16.79
N GLU A 54 9.37 8.54 -17.62
CA GLU A 54 9.77 9.82 -18.19
C GLU A 54 9.87 10.91 -17.11
N ASN A 55 8.79 11.12 -16.36
CA ASN A 55 8.69 12.19 -15.35
C ASN A 55 9.74 12.02 -14.24
N LEU A 56 9.96 10.80 -13.77
CA LEU A 56 10.89 10.50 -12.68
C LEU A 56 12.28 10.12 -13.18
N LYS A 57 12.51 10.10 -14.49
CA LYS A 57 13.78 9.72 -15.14
C LYS A 57 14.25 8.34 -14.67
N GLY A 58 13.36 7.35 -14.76
CA GLY A 58 13.62 5.97 -14.35
C GLY A 58 14.41 5.20 -15.41
N ASP A 59 15.55 4.60 -15.02
CA ASP A 59 16.32 3.73 -15.91
C ASP A 59 15.75 2.31 -16.00
N SER A 60 15.06 1.87 -14.95
CA SER A 60 14.41 0.55 -14.86
C SER A 60 13.20 0.61 -13.93
N ILE A 61 12.31 -0.36 -14.09
CA ILE A 61 11.12 -0.49 -13.26
C ILE A 61 11.08 -1.87 -12.58
N THR A 62 10.33 -1.97 -11.50
CA THR A 62 9.89 -3.21 -10.87
C THR A 62 8.47 -2.98 -10.42
N ILE A 63 7.55 -3.84 -10.82
CA ILE A 63 6.14 -3.74 -10.48
C ILE A 63 5.85 -4.75 -9.37
N ALA A 64 5.13 -4.35 -8.33
CA ALA A 64 4.66 -5.22 -7.26
C ALA A 64 3.14 -5.40 -7.35
N LEU A 65 2.67 -6.61 -7.07
CA LEU A 65 1.26 -6.96 -7.04
C LEU A 65 0.94 -7.71 -5.74
N THR A 66 -0.28 -7.51 -5.24
CA THR A 66 -0.81 -8.20 -4.06
C THR A 66 -1.10 -9.68 -4.37
N ASP A 67 -0.76 -10.57 -3.44
CA ASP A 67 -1.15 -11.98 -3.49
C ASP A 67 -2.65 -12.18 -3.17
N GLY A 68 -3.17 -13.37 -3.49
CA GLY A 68 -4.55 -13.75 -3.17
C GLY A 68 -4.82 -13.92 -1.67
N VAL A 69 -3.78 -14.14 -0.87
CA VAL A 69 -3.82 -14.34 0.58
C VAL A 69 -3.04 -13.21 1.27
N ASN A 70 -3.42 -12.88 2.52
CA ASN A 70 -2.77 -11.81 3.28
C ASN A 70 -2.61 -12.21 4.75
N PHE A 71 -1.38 -12.18 5.24
CA PHE A 71 -1.04 -12.53 6.62
C PHE A 71 -1.77 -11.68 7.67
N ARG A 72 -2.25 -10.48 7.31
CA ARG A 72 -3.01 -9.62 8.21
C ARG A 72 -4.33 -10.24 8.65
N LYS A 73 -4.88 -11.17 7.87
CA LYS A 73 -6.09 -11.93 8.26
C LYS A 73 -5.85 -12.89 9.42
N ASP A 74 -4.61 -13.33 9.63
CA ASP A 74 -4.24 -14.13 10.81
C ASP A 74 -4.17 -13.27 12.08
N ILE A 75 -4.02 -11.94 11.93
CA ILE A 75 -3.97 -10.99 13.03
C ILE A 75 -5.36 -10.41 13.31
N LEU A 76 -6.07 -10.02 12.25
CA LEU A 76 -7.40 -9.45 12.27
C LEU A 76 -8.25 -10.10 11.16
N PRO A 77 -9.05 -11.13 11.47
CA PRO A 77 -9.81 -11.88 10.47
C PRO A 77 -10.73 -11.00 9.60
N SER A 78 -11.24 -9.89 10.15
CA SER A 78 -12.09 -8.94 9.44
C SER A 78 -11.33 -7.96 8.53
N TYR A 79 -9.99 -8.05 8.45
CA TYR A 79 -9.19 -7.16 7.61
C TYR A 79 -9.64 -7.18 6.14
N LYS A 80 -10.00 -6.01 5.60
CA LYS A 80 -10.50 -5.79 4.23
C LYS A 80 -11.79 -6.56 3.88
N ASP A 81 -12.55 -7.05 4.86
CA ASP A 81 -13.81 -7.77 4.60
C ASP A 81 -14.88 -6.86 3.97
N ASN A 82 -14.86 -5.57 4.28
CA ASN A 82 -15.71 -4.55 3.66
C ASN A 82 -15.47 -4.37 2.15
N ARG A 83 -14.44 -4.99 1.60
CA ARG A 83 -14.15 -4.97 0.14
C ARG A 83 -14.75 -6.14 -0.61
N LYS A 84 -15.23 -7.20 0.08
CA LYS A 84 -15.74 -8.42 -0.54
C LYS A 84 -16.96 -8.19 -1.44
N GLU A 85 -17.84 -7.25 -1.04
CA GLU A 85 -19.07 -6.92 -1.76
C GLU A 85 -18.86 -5.88 -2.88
N LYS A 86 -17.68 -5.27 -2.94
CA LYS A 86 -17.39 -4.26 -3.96
C LYS A 86 -17.09 -4.93 -5.29
N ARG A 87 -17.84 -4.51 -6.33
CA ARG A 87 -17.56 -4.94 -7.71
C ARG A 87 -16.11 -4.56 -8.08
N LYS A 88 -15.42 -5.51 -8.67
CA LYS A 88 -14.11 -5.26 -9.28
C LYS A 88 -14.29 -4.85 -10.75
N PRO A 89 -13.40 -4.03 -11.32
CA PRO A 89 -13.40 -3.73 -12.75
C PRO A 89 -13.34 -5.01 -13.59
N LEU A 90 -14.05 -5.01 -14.74
CA LEU A 90 -14.24 -6.19 -15.57
C LEU A 90 -12.94 -6.86 -16.01
N ILE A 91 -11.97 -6.06 -16.43
CA ILE A 91 -10.70 -6.54 -16.99
C ILE A 91 -9.54 -6.52 -15.98
N LEU A 92 -9.80 -6.29 -14.68
CA LEU A 92 -8.75 -6.20 -13.67
C LEU A 92 -7.85 -7.43 -13.64
N GLY A 93 -8.42 -8.63 -13.74
CA GLY A 93 -7.67 -9.88 -13.79
C GLY A 93 -6.76 -9.97 -15.01
N ALA A 94 -7.26 -9.55 -16.18
CA ALA A 94 -6.51 -9.55 -17.42
C ALA A 94 -5.32 -8.55 -17.38
N ILE A 95 -5.53 -7.35 -16.85
CA ILE A 95 -4.46 -6.36 -16.72
C ILE A 95 -3.41 -6.82 -15.71
N ARG A 96 -3.80 -7.40 -14.57
CA ARG A 96 -2.84 -7.96 -13.61
C ARG A 96 -2.01 -9.08 -14.23
N LYS A 97 -2.67 -9.99 -14.99
CA LYS A 97 -1.95 -11.06 -15.71
C LYS A 97 -0.97 -10.48 -16.72
N TRP A 98 -1.38 -9.48 -17.49
CA TRP A 98 -0.50 -8.81 -18.46
C TRP A 98 0.71 -8.15 -17.79
N LEU A 99 0.55 -7.52 -16.61
CA LEU A 99 1.68 -6.98 -15.85
C LEU A 99 2.67 -8.06 -15.39
N ILE A 100 2.17 -9.26 -15.07
CA ILE A 100 3.03 -10.40 -14.74
C ILE A 100 3.79 -10.88 -15.98
N ASP A 101 3.08 -11.10 -17.08
CA ASP A 101 3.63 -11.69 -18.31
C ASP A 101 4.63 -10.75 -19.00
N GLU A 102 4.38 -9.42 -18.99
CA GLU A 102 5.16 -8.43 -19.75
C GLU A 102 6.28 -7.78 -18.92
N TYR A 103 6.07 -7.63 -17.61
CA TYR A 103 6.99 -6.89 -16.72
C TYR A 103 7.60 -7.76 -15.63
N ASP A 104 7.38 -9.07 -15.61
CA ASP A 104 7.78 -9.95 -14.52
C ASP A 104 7.37 -9.40 -13.15
N ALA A 105 6.10 -8.92 -13.04
CA ALA A 105 5.61 -8.28 -11.82
C ALA A 105 5.75 -9.22 -10.61
N ILE A 106 6.28 -8.68 -9.53
CA ILE A 106 6.64 -9.45 -8.33
C ILE A 106 5.43 -9.63 -7.43
N ILE A 107 5.15 -10.86 -7.07
CA ILE A 107 4.19 -11.26 -6.04
C ILE A 107 4.95 -12.06 -4.99
N TYR A 108 4.83 -11.70 -3.71
CA TYR A 108 5.33 -12.53 -2.63
C TYR A 108 4.16 -13.19 -1.91
N PRO A 109 4.25 -14.51 -1.61
CA PRO A 109 3.19 -15.23 -0.90
C PRO A 109 2.74 -14.52 0.38
N ASN A 110 1.43 -14.44 0.57
CA ASN A 110 0.76 -13.84 1.73
C ASN A 110 0.98 -12.32 1.92
N LEU A 111 1.55 -11.61 0.94
CA LEU A 111 1.84 -10.17 1.04
C LEU A 111 0.99 -9.32 0.10
N GLU A 112 0.78 -8.09 0.51
CA GLU A 112 0.26 -7.03 -0.35
C GLU A 112 1.41 -6.38 -1.16
N ALA A 113 1.04 -5.71 -2.26
CA ALA A 113 2.00 -4.93 -3.07
C ALA A 113 2.80 -3.95 -2.22
N ASP A 114 2.15 -3.30 -1.24
CA ASP A 114 2.75 -2.35 -0.31
C ASP A 114 3.91 -2.98 0.48
N ASP A 115 3.71 -4.21 0.97
CA ASP A 115 4.75 -4.96 1.70
C ASP A 115 5.92 -5.31 0.77
N VAL A 116 5.62 -5.76 -0.45
CA VAL A 116 6.66 -6.04 -1.45
C VAL A 116 7.46 -4.77 -1.76
N LEU A 117 6.79 -3.64 -1.97
CA LEU A 117 7.42 -2.35 -2.21
C LEU A 117 8.28 -1.92 -1.01
N GLY A 118 7.76 -2.06 0.22
CA GLY A 118 8.49 -1.72 1.43
C GLY A 118 9.75 -2.56 1.63
N ILE A 119 9.66 -3.88 1.39
CA ILE A 119 10.81 -4.79 1.46
C ILE A 119 11.86 -4.40 0.41
N LEU A 120 11.45 -4.20 -0.84
CA LEU A 120 12.35 -3.86 -1.94
C LEU A 120 13.00 -2.49 -1.75
N ALA A 121 12.22 -1.48 -1.34
CA ALA A 121 12.72 -0.12 -1.15
C ALA A 121 13.76 0.00 -0.03
N THR A 122 13.59 -0.78 1.04
CA THR A 122 14.45 -0.72 2.21
C THR A 122 15.60 -1.73 2.20
N GLN A 123 15.66 -2.63 1.21
CA GLN A 123 16.75 -3.56 1.04
C GLN A 123 18.09 -2.82 0.81
N PRO A 124 19.15 -3.11 1.57
CA PRO A 124 20.45 -2.49 1.41
C PRO A 124 20.98 -2.64 -0.02
N GLN A 125 21.43 -1.52 -0.59
CA GLN A 125 22.08 -1.50 -1.90
C GLN A 125 22.91 -0.22 -2.06
N LYS A 126 23.98 -0.27 -2.89
CA LYS A 126 24.94 0.86 -3.01
C LYS A 126 24.94 1.51 -4.40
N LYS A 127 24.40 0.85 -5.42
CA LYS A 127 24.59 1.26 -6.83
C LYS A 127 23.33 1.80 -7.50
N GLU A 128 22.20 1.76 -6.80
CA GLU A 128 20.89 2.04 -7.37
C GLU A 128 20.11 3.01 -6.47
N GLU A 129 19.45 3.98 -7.07
CA GLU A 129 18.45 4.81 -6.41
C GLU A 129 17.09 4.17 -6.61
N ARG A 130 16.34 3.94 -5.55
CA ARG A 130 14.98 3.38 -5.61
C ARG A 130 13.96 4.44 -5.24
N ILE A 131 12.89 4.53 -6.03
CA ILE A 131 11.76 5.42 -5.80
C ILE A 131 10.49 4.58 -5.80
N VAL A 132 9.75 4.59 -4.71
CA VAL A 132 8.41 4.00 -4.65
C VAL A 132 7.43 4.94 -5.36
N CYS A 133 6.62 4.39 -6.26
CA CYS A 133 5.62 5.13 -7.04
C CYS A 133 4.23 4.57 -6.75
N SER A 134 3.42 5.32 -6.00
CA SER A 134 2.04 4.97 -5.68
C SER A 134 1.28 6.18 -5.15
N LEU A 135 0.00 6.29 -5.49
CA LEU A 135 -0.92 7.29 -4.94
C LEU A 135 -1.29 7.03 -3.48
N ASP A 136 -1.02 5.82 -2.97
CA ASP A 136 -1.40 5.45 -1.61
C ASP A 136 -0.61 6.21 -0.55
N LYS A 137 -1.35 6.87 0.36
CA LYS A 137 -0.78 7.60 1.50
C LYS A 137 -0.06 6.70 2.49
N ASP A 138 -0.42 5.41 2.53
CA ASP A 138 0.07 4.47 3.54
C ASP A 138 1.53 4.10 3.27
N LEU A 139 1.98 4.21 2.02
CA LEU A 139 3.38 4.03 1.63
C LEU A 139 4.34 5.08 2.23
N ARG A 140 3.83 6.11 2.90
CA ARG A 140 4.64 6.99 3.76
C ARG A 140 5.30 6.26 4.94
N GLN A 141 4.93 5.02 5.20
CA GLN A 141 5.63 4.16 6.15
C GLN A 141 6.98 3.62 5.62
N ILE A 142 7.27 3.77 4.32
CA ILE A 142 8.48 3.22 3.70
C ILE A 142 9.59 4.27 3.71
N PRO A 143 10.69 4.06 4.46
CA PRO A 143 11.85 4.95 4.42
C PRO A 143 12.51 4.93 3.04
N GLY A 144 12.90 6.11 2.57
CA GLY A 144 13.52 6.23 1.26
C GLY A 144 12.92 7.35 0.42
N LYS A 145 12.70 7.08 -0.85
CA LYS A 145 12.11 8.01 -1.80
C LYS A 145 10.73 7.53 -2.24
N LEU A 146 9.75 8.42 -2.16
CA LEU A 146 8.36 8.19 -2.54
C LEU A 146 7.93 9.26 -3.53
N SER A 147 7.27 8.85 -4.61
CA SER A 147 6.51 9.71 -5.50
C SER A 147 5.04 9.32 -5.46
N GLN A 148 4.18 10.21 -4.98
CA GLN A 148 2.73 9.99 -4.91
C GLN A 148 1.98 10.55 -6.13
N ASP A 149 2.56 11.51 -6.81
CA ASP A 149 1.96 12.18 -7.97
C ASP A 149 2.63 11.80 -9.31
N GLY A 150 3.61 10.91 -9.29
CA GLY A 150 4.40 10.52 -10.46
C GLY A 150 5.33 11.62 -11.00
N ARG A 151 5.52 12.72 -10.25
CA ARG A 151 6.32 13.88 -10.69
C ARG A 151 7.28 14.37 -9.61
N THR A 152 6.82 14.49 -8.38
CA THR A 152 7.63 14.97 -7.26
C THR A 152 8.17 13.82 -6.42
N ILE A 153 9.41 13.94 -5.97
CA ILE A 153 10.07 12.92 -5.14
C ILE A 153 10.22 13.46 -3.73
N GLN A 154 9.58 12.80 -2.77
CA GLN A 154 9.72 13.07 -1.35
C GLN A 154 10.76 12.13 -0.75
N LYS A 155 11.65 12.66 0.07
CA LYS A 155 12.58 11.84 0.87
C LYS A 155 12.02 11.68 2.27
N LEU A 156 11.76 10.45 2.65
CA LEU A 156 11.19 10.09 3.95
C LEU A 156 12.27 9.46 4.84
N SER A 157 12.49 10.04 6.02
CA SER A 157 13.38 9.44 7.01
C SER A 157 12.70 8.25 7.71
N LYS A 158 13.50 7.30 8.23
CA LYS A 158 12.97 6.20 9.03
C LYS A 158 12.08 6.71 10.18
N ARG A 159 12.49 7.78 10.83
CA ARG A 159 11.74 8.40 11.94
C ARG A 159 10.37 8.93 11.50
N ASP A 160 10.30 9.62 10.35
CA ASP A 160 9.02 10.13 9.84
C ASP A 160 8.08 8.97 9.48
N CYS A 161 8.63 7.90 8.92
CA CYS A 161 7.88 6.69 8.56
C CYS A 161 7.38 5.94 9.80
N ASP A 162 8.21 5.79 10.82
CA ASP A 162 7.83 5.16 12.09
C ASP A 162 6.77 6.02 12.82
N HIS A 163 6.91 7.34 12.77
CA HIS A 163 5.88 8.24 13.28
C HIS A 163 4.56 8.11 12.54
N TRP A 164 4.59 8.00 11.20
CA TRP A 164 3.38 7.78 10.40
C TRP A 164 2.70 6.46 10.76
N HIS A 165 3.47 5.40 10.99
CA HIS A 165 2.96 4.12 11.48
C HIS A 165 2.23 4.27 12.82
N MET A 166 2.77 5.05 13.79
CA MET A 166 2.11 5.31 15.07
C MET A 166 0.82 6.14 14.89
N ILE A 167 0.80 7.10 13.96
CA ILE A 167 -0.44 7.81 13.60
C ILE A 167 -1.49 6.84 13.09
N GLN A 168 -1.14 5.94 12.17
CA GLN A 168 -2.09 4.96 11.62
C GLN A 168 -2.56 3.95 12.67
N THR A 169 -1.71 3.54 13.60
CA THR A 169 -2.09 2.71 14.73
C THR A 169 -3.19 3.37 15.58
N LEU A 170 -3.14 4.70 15.76
CA LEU A 170 -4.16 5.44 16.48
C LEU A 170 -5.42 5.67 15.65
N THR A 171 -5.28 6.02 14.37
CA THR A 171 -6.43 6.43 13.55
C THR A 171 -7.19 5.27 12.95
N GLY A 172 -6.55 4.11 12.78
CA GLY A 172 -7.05 3.03 11.94
C GLY A 172 -7.15 3.45 10.47
N ASP A 173 -7.71 2.55 9.67
CA ASP A 173 -8.15 2.82 8.31
C ASP A 173 -9.45 2.06 8.00
N SER A 174 -10.53 2.81 7.81
CA SER A 174 -11.85 2.25 7.52
C SER A 174 -11.91 1.57 6.14
N VAL A 175 -11.06 1.98 5.21
CA VAL A 175 -10.99 1.37 3.87
C VAL A 175 -10.37 -0.02 3.95
N ASP A 176 -9.44 -0.22 4.88
CA ASP A 176 -8.78 -1.50 5.14
C ASP A 176 -9.47 -2.31 6.26
N GLY A 177 -10.48 -1.73 6.91
CA GLY A 177 -11.31 -2.43 7.88
C GLY A 177 -10.63 -2.66 9.22
N PHE A 178 -9.68 -1.80 9.64
CA PHE A 178 -9.15 -1.78 11.00
C PHE A 178 -9.41 -0.45 11.68
N SER A 179 -9.87 -0.51 12.94
CA SER A 179 -10.53 0.64 13.60
C SER A 179 -9.57 1.65 14.23
N GLY A 180 -8.33 1.24 14.52
CA GLY A 180 -7.44 2.04 15.37
C GLY A 180 -7.97 2.17 16.81
N CYS A 181 -7.59 3.25 17.49
CA CYS A 181 -8.09 3.58 18.81
C CYS A 181 -9.45 4.29 18.72
N PRO A 182 -10.49 3.85 19.46
CA PRO A 182 -11.81 4.49 19.43
C PRO A 182 -11.74 6.00 19.67
N LYS A 183 -12.60 6.76 18.99
CA LYS A 183 -12.71 8.23 19.08
C LYS A 183 -11.46 9.03 18.68
N ILE A 184 -10.41 8.38 18.16
CA ILE A 184 -9.18 9.04 17.75
C ILE A 184 -9.10 9.13 16.22
N GLY A 185 -9.49 10.28 15.68
CA GLY A 185 -9.26 10.64 14.29
C GLY A 185 -7.90 11.32 14.08
N LYS A 186 -7.59 11.65 12.83
CA LYS A 186 -6.29 12.21 12.39
C LYS A 186 -5.83 13.42 13.22
N VAL A 187 -6.72 14.38 13.51
CA VAL A 187 -6.38 15.59 14.27
C VAL A 187 -5.97 15.23 15.69
N THR A 188 -6.72 14.35 16.35
CA THR A 188 -6.44 13.91 17.72
C THR A 188 -5.12 13.11 17.78
N ALA A 189 -4.92 12.19 16.84
CA ALA A 189 -3.66 11.42 16.75
C ALA A 189 -2.44 12.34 16.59
N GLN A 190 -2.53 13.35 15.73
CA GLN A 190 -1.48 14.36 15.55
C GLN A 190 -1.21 15.20 16.80
N LYS A 191 -2.24 15.48 17.61
CA LYS A 191 -2.09 16.17 18.92
C LYS A 191 -1.41 15.28 19.94
N ILE A 192 -1.74 13.98 19.99
CA ILE A 192 -1.13 13.00 20.91
C ILE A 192 0.37 12.83 20.56
N LEU A 193 0.65 12.66 19.28
CA LEU A 193 2.00 12.43 18.76
C LEU A 193 2.63 13.70 18.17
N LYS A 194 2.36 14.88 18.80
CA LYS A 194 2.80 16.19 18.26
C LYS A 194 4.31 16.31 18.08
N ASP A 195 5.10 15.67 18.92
CA ASP A 195 6.57 15.68 18.85
C ASP A 195 7.10 14.49 18.05
N LYS A 196 7.34 14.74 16.76
CA LYS A 196 7.95 13.76 15.85
C LYS A 196 9.40 13.39 16.20
N LYS A 197 10.07 14.14 17.09
CA LYS A 197 11.44 13.88 17.50
C LYS A 197 11.56 12.83 18.60
N LEU A 198 10.45 12.52 19.27
CA LEU A 198 10.42 11.49 20.30
C LEU A 198 10.90 10.14 19.72
N PRO A 199 11.71 9.38 20.48
CA PRO A 199 12.05 8.01 20.15
C PRO A 199 10.78 7.17 19.96
N LEU A 200 10.83 6.16 19.08
CA LEU A 200 9.68 5.30 18.77
C LEU A 200 9.06 4.69 20.03
N LYS A 201 9.90 4.24 20.98
CA LYS A 201 9.42 3.69 22.27
C LYS A 201 8.61 4.69 23.09
N GLU A 202 8.96 5.98 23.05
CA GLU A 202 8.18 7.01 23.76
C GLU A 202 6.88 7.32 23.01
N GLN A 203 6.90 7.33 21.69
CA GLN A 203 5.66 7.44 20.90
C GLN A 203 4.72 6.26 21.17
N TRP A 204 5.25 5.04 21.26
CA TRP A 204 4.47 3.85 21.64
C TRP A 204 3.80 3.99 23.00
N LYS A 205 4.50 4.48 24.02
CA LYS A 205 3.89 4.75 25.33
C LYS A 205 2.70 5.70 25.24
N LEU A 206 2.77 6.72 24.35
CA LEU A 206 1.65 7.63 24.12
C LEU A 206 0.49 6.94 23.42
N VAL A 207 0.77 6.03 22.47
CA VAL A 207 -0.24 5.20 21.81
C VAL A 207 -0.94 4.31 22.85
N VAL A 208 -0.20 3.54 23.64
CA VAL A 208 -0.76 2.66 24.67
C VAL A 208 -1.60 3.46 25.68
N LYS A 209 -1.11 4.63 26.09
CA LYS A 209 -1.87 5.52 27.01
C LYS A 209 -3.18 5.99 26.39
N ALA A 210 -3.22 6.20 25.07
CA ALA A 210 -4.45 6.58 24.37
C ALA A 210 -5.47 5.44 24.35
N TYR A 211 -5.03 4.22 24.07
CA TYR A 211 -5.87 3.02 24.15
C TYR A 211 -6.40 2.76 25.56
N ALA A 212 -5.54 2.88 26.58
CA ALA A 212 -5.93 2.71 27.98
C ALA A 212 -7.03 3.69 28.42
N LYS A 213 -7.06 4.93 27.90
CA LYS A 213 -8.13 5.91 28.17
C LYS A 213 -9.50 5.47 27.66
N GLU A 214 -9.52 4.66 26.61
CA GLU A 214 -10.74 4.08 26.03
C GLU A 214 -11.05 2.69 26.59
N GLY A 215 -10.37 2.27 27.66
CA GLY A 215 -10.57 0.98 28.34
C GLY A 215 -9.96 -0.22 27.61
N LEU A 216 -9.04 0.02 26.67
CA LEU A 216 -8.36 -1.00 25.88
C LEU A 216 -6.95 -1.29 26.44
N LEU A 217 -6.43 -2.46 26.12
CA LEU A 217 -5.12 -2.92 26.58
C LEU A 217 -4.01 -2.61 25.54
N GLU A 218 -2.77 -2.72 25.96
CA GLU A 218 -1.61 -2.64 25.06
C GLU A 218 -1.68 -3.68 23.92
N HIS A 219 -2.22 -4.87 24.21
CA HIS A 219 -2.43 -5.93 23.20
C HIS A 219 -3.33 -5.42 22.05
N ASP A 220 -4.37 -4.67 22.34
CA ASP A 220 -5.27 -4.13 21.32
C ASP A 220 -4.54 -3.11 20.43
N ALA A 221 -3.74 -2.24 21.05
CA ALA A 221 -2.88 -1.30 20.32
C ALA A 221 -1.87 -2.05 19.45
N PHE A 222 -1.31 -3.15 19.96
CA PHE A 222 -0.33 -3.96 19.24
C PHE A 222 -0.94 -4.67 18.04
N GLN A 223 -2.15 -5.20 18.16
CA GLN A 223 -2.90 -5.78 17.04
C GLN A 223 -3.09 -4.75 15.91
N GLN A 224 -3.53 -3.53 16.25
CA GLN A 224 -3.71 -2.47 15.25
C GLN A 224 -2.39 -2.05 14.62
N ALA A 225 -1.31 -1.94 15.40
CA ALA A 225 0.02 -1.64 14.89
C ALA A 225 0.54 -2.72 13.93
N GLN A 226 0.32 -3.99 14.23
CA GLN A 226 0.68 -5.11 13.37
C GLN A 226 -0.05 -5.08 12.03
N VAL A 227 -1.36 -4.78 12.05
CA VAL A 227 -2.18 -4.70 10.84
C VAL A 227 -1.80 -3.48 9.99
N ALA A 228 -1.55 -2.34 10.62
CA ALA A 228 -1.14 -1.10 9.95
C ALA A 228 0.28 -1.16 9.36
N ARG A 229 1.14 -2.09 9.83
CA ARG A 229 2.54 -2.17 9.43
C ARG A 229 2.71 -2.53 7.96
N ILE A 230 3.45 -1.72 7.21
CA ILE A 230 4.03 -2.10 5.92
C ILE A 230 5.42 -2.70 6.18
N LEU A 231 5.64 -3.92 5.68
CA LEU A 231 6.87 -4.67 5.92
C LEU A 231 8.09 -4.00 5.28
N ARG A 232 9.24 -4.15 5.93
CA ARG A 232 10.54 -3.67 5.46
C ARG A 232 11.51 -4.83 5.26
N HIS A 233 12.65 -4.57 4.67
CA HIS A 233 13.71 -5.56 4.51
C HIS A 233 14.06 -6.22 5.84
N GLY A 234 14.12 -7.56 5.84
CA GLY A 234 14.35 -8.38 7.03
C GLY A 234 13.07 -8.79 7.78
N GLU A 235 11.91 -8.20 7.47
CA GLU A 235 10.62 -8.55 8.09
C GLU A 235 9.86 -9.64 7.32
N TYR A 236 10.45 -10.21 6.26
CA TYR A 236 9.88 -11.32 5.48
C TYR A 236 10.96 -12.26 4.99
N ASN A 237 10.74 -13.56 5.16
CA ASN A 237 11.60 -14.60 4.64
C ASN A 237 11.06 -15.13 3.30
N LYS A 238 11.72 -14.79 2.20
CA LYS A 238 11.30 -15.19 0.84
C LYS A 238 11.32 -16.70 0.60
N LYS A 239 12.08 -17.48 1.38
CA LYS A 239 12.18 -18.93 1.20
C LYS A 239 11.06 -19.69 1.90
N THR A 240 10.64 -19.21 3.09
CA THR A 240 9.61 -19.87 3.90
C THR A 240 8.25 -19.21 3.79
N GLY A 241 8.17 -17.97 3.28
CA GLY A 241 6.94 -17.17 3.28
C GLY A 241 6.57 -16.60 4.65
N GLU A 242 7.46 -16.70 5.64
CA GLU A 242 7.20 -16.24 7.00
C GLU A 242 7.38 -14.75 7.16
N VAL A 243 6.43 -14.13 7.86
CA VAL A 243 6.46 -12.72 8.25
C VAL A 243 6.98 -12.59 9.68
N THR A 244 8.06 -11.83 9.85
CA THR A 244 8.49 -11.36 11.17
C THR A 244 7.62 -10.19 11.57
N ARG A 245 6.76 -10.40 12.58
CA ARG A 245 5.84 -9.38 13.07
C ARG A 245 6.59 -8.22 13.69
N TRP A 246 6.08 -7.00 13.47
CA TRP A 246 6.64 -5.79 14.04
C TRP A 246 6.75 -5.87 15.57
N GLN A 247 7.85 -5.33 16.10
CA GLN A 247 8.13 -5.21 17.56
C GLN A 247 8.65 -3.80 17.86
N ILE A 248 8.41 -3.32 19.09
CA ILE A 248 8.80 -2.00 19.59
C ILE A 248 10.24 -1.98 20.13
#